data_12e1075d83eb130f18b2e11945bec5c1
#
_entry.id   12e1075d83eb130f18b2e11945bec5c1
#
_cell.length_a   1.000
_cell.length_b   1.000
_cell.length_c   1.000
_cell.angle_alpha   90.00
_cell.angle_beta   90.00
_cell.angle_gamma   90.00
#
_symmetry.space_group_name_H-M   'P 1'
#
loop_
_entity.id
_entity.type
_entity.pdbx_description
1 polymer ?
#
loop_
_entity_poly.entity_id
_entity_poly.type
_entity_poly.pdbx_seq_one_letter_code
_entity_poly.pdbx_strand_id
1 'polypeptide(L)'
;MLQDRVRIGATSLVWSYALTYENNFNPHRERRETIAAWQQLAISTVQASEEVVVIALQLEADGATAFDALHVACAIHAGAALFVTTDDRLLRIVRRRNDIVAQLPQEALAKLEQWYEN
;
A
#
# COMPACT_ATOMS: atom_id res chain seq x y z
N MET A 1 4.28 -1.05 16.75
CA MET A 1 4.46 -0.45 15.40
C MET A 1 3.95 -1.42 14.34
N LEU A 2 3.49 -0.91 13.21
CA LEU A 2 2.98 -1.74 12.12
C LEU A 2 4.02 -2.73 11.58
N GLN A 3 5.27 -2.27 11.44
CA GLN A 3 6.37 -3.10 10.97
C GLN A 3 6.59 -4.32 11.88
N ASP A 4 6.47 -4.14 13.18
CA ASP A 4 6.63 -5.23 14.12
C ASP A 4 5.52 -6.27 14.00
N ARG A 5 4.28 -5.81 13.76
CA ARG A 5 3.13 -6.71 13.54
C ARG A 5 3.32 -7.57 12.29
N VAL A 6 3.88 -7.01 11.23
CA VAL A 6 4.20 -7.76 10.01
C VAL A 6 5.28 -8.81 10.30
N ARG A 7 6.34 -8.43 11.00
CA ARG A 7 7.46 -9.33 11.32
C ARG A 7 7.05 -10.52 12.16
N ILE A 8 6.13 -10.33 13.10
CA ILE A 8 5.64 -11.41 13.97
C ILE A 8 4.43 -12.15 13.38
N GLY A 9 4.01 -11.81 12.16
CA GLY A 9 2.90 -12.47 11.49
C GLY A 9 1.52 -12.05 11.95
N ALA A 10 1.40 -11.03 12.81
CA ALA A 10 0.09 -10.53 13.28
C ALA A 10 -0.65 -9.71 12.21
N THR A 11 0.07 -9.20 11.20
CA THR A 11 -0.49 -8.44 10.09
C THR A 11 0.17 -8.91 8.80
N SER A 12 -0.64 -9.24 7.80
CA SER A 12 -0.14 -9.68 6.51
C SER A 12 0.18 -8.50 5.60
N LEU A 13 1.27 -8.62 4.84
CA LEU A 13 1.71 -7.62 3.90
C LEU A 13 1.42 -8.07 2.46
N VAL A 14 0.86 -7.16 1.65
CA VAL A 14 0.70 -7.34 0.21
C VAL A 14 1.70 -6.44 -0.49
N TRP A 15 2.46 -6.99 -1.41
CA TRP A 15 3.44 -6.27 -2.21
C TRP A 15 2.88 -6.00 -3.61
N SER A 16 3.36 -4.95 -4.29
CA SER A 16 3.00 -4.69 -5.68
C SER A 16 4.23 -4.53 -6.56
N TYR A 17 4.06 -4.82 -7.86
CA TYR A 17 5.12 -4.60 -8.83
C TYR A 17 5.54 -3.12 -8.89
N ALA A 18 4.60 -2.20 -8.61
CA ALA A 18 4.88 -0.76 -8.60
C ALA A 18 5.88 -0.39 -7.49
N LEU A 19 5.80 -1.04 -6.33
CA LEU A 19 6.75 -0.83 -5.24
C LEU A 19 8.17 -1.25 -5.65
N THR A 20 8.31 -2.40 -6.29
CA THR A 20 9.60 -2.87 -6.79
C THR A 20 10.16 -1.91 -7.82
N TYR A 21 9.34 -1.48 -8.78
CA TYR A 21 9.76 -0.56 -9.83
C TYR A 21 10.21 0.77 -9.25
N GLU A 22 9.42 1.38 -8.37
CA GLU A 22 9.76 2.64 -7.74
C GLU A 22 11.03 2.52 -6.89
N ASN A 23 11.16 1.44 -6.12
CA ASN A 23 12.31 1.23 -5.24
C ASN A 23 13.62 1.09 -6.04
N ASN A 24 13.58 0.54 -7.26
CA ASN A 24 14.76 0.42 -8.11
C ASN A 24 15.36 1.77 -8.49
N PHE A 25 14.59 2.85 -8.41
CA PHE A 25 15.08 4.22 -8.63
C PHE A 25 15.49 4.93 -7.34
N ASN A 26 15.40 4.27 -6.19
CA ASN A 26 15.81 4.86 -4.91
C ASN A 26 17.33 5.02 -4.90
N PRO A 27 17.86 6.26 -4.76
CA PRO A 27 19.31 6.52 -4.80
C PRO A 27 20.05 6.06 -3.56
N HIS A 28 19.34 5.80 -2.47
CA HIS A 28 19.93 5.40 -1.19
C HIS A 28 20.00 3.87 -1.10
N ARG A 29 21.19 3.30 -1.26
CA ARG A 29 21.41 1.86 -1.32
C ARG A 29 20.85 1.13 -0.10
N GLU A 30 21.13 1.62 1.11
CA GLU A 30 20.64 0.98 2.33
C GLU A 30 19.12 0.98 2.43
N ARG A 31 18.48 2.10 2.08
CA ARG A 31 17.01 2.19 2.04
C ARG A 31 16.43 1.25 0.98
N ARG A 32 17.06 1.23 -0.19
CA ARG A 32 16.62 0.36 -1.28
C ARG A 32 16.66 -1.12 -0.88
N GLU A 33 17.74 -1.54 -0.23
CA GLU A 33 17.90 -2.92 0.24
C GLU A 33 16.93 -3.24 1.38
N THR A 34 16.71 -2.31 2.31
CA THR A 34 15.76 -2.47 3.41
C THR A 34 14.34 -2.61 2.90
N ILE A 35 13.94 -1.77 1.94
CA ILE A 35 12.60 -1.83 1.33
C ILE A 35 12.43 -3.14 0.56
N ALA A 36 13.45 -3.57 -0.21
CA ALA A 36 13.40 -4.82 -0.95
C ALA A 36 13.27 -6.03 -0.02
N ALA A 37 13.87 -6.00 1.17
CA ALA A 37 13.75 -7.06 2.15
C ALA A 37 12.31 -7.26 2.64
N TRP A 38 11.51 -6.21 2.68
CA TRP A 38 10.09 -6.31 3.07
C TRP A 38 9.27 -7.17 2.11
N GLN A 39 9.67 -7.25 0.84
CA GLN A 39 8.97 -8.09 -0.13
C GLN A 39 8.95 -9.55 0.29
N GLN A 40 10.00 -10.03 0.97
CA GLN A 40 10.08 -11.41 1.45
C GLN A 40 9.07 -11.71 2.56
N LEU A 41 8.56 -10.67 3.23
CA LEU A 41 7.54 -10.80 4.27
C LEU A 41 6.12 -10.75 3.71
N ALA A 42 5.96 -10.39 2.44
CA ALA A 42 4.65 -10.27 1.81
C ALA A 42 4.04 -11.65 1.56
N ILE A 43 2.73 -11.76 1.80
CA ILE A 43 1.98 -13.00 1.53
C ILE A 43 1.63 -13.14 0.04
N SER A 44 1.63 -12.03 -0.69
CA SER A 44 1.35 -12.01 -2.12
C SER A 44 1.99 -10.79 -2.77
N THR A 45 2.20 -10.89 -4.08
CA THR A 45 2.67 -9.77 -4.91
C THR A 45 1.68 -9.54 -6.03
N VAL A 46 1.19 -8.31 -6.13
CA VAL A 46 0.26 -7.91 -7.20
C VAL A 46 1.05 -7.63 -8.47
N GLN A 47 0.68 -8.29 -9.55
CA GLN A 47 1.29 -8.09 -10.86
C GLN A 47 0.48 -7.08 -11.69
N ALA A 48 1.10 -6.58 -12.76
CA ALA A 48 0.41 -5.69 -13.69
C ALA A 48 -0.77 -6.41 -14.36
N SER A 49 -1.91 -5.72 -14.47
CA SER A 49 -3.10 -6.22 -15.15
C SER A 49 -3.90 -5.06 -15.71
N GLU A 50 -4.82 -5.36 -16.62
CA GLU A 50 -5.71 -4.33 -17.19
C GLU A 50 -6.59 -3.71 -16.11
N GLU A 51 -7.08 -4.49 -15.16
CA GLU A 51 -7.92 -4.02 -14.04
C GLU A 51 -7.17 -3.02 -13.17
N VAL A 52 -5.90 -3.29 -12.87
CA VAL A 52 -5.05 -2.38 -12.10
C VAL A 52 -4.87 -1.06 -12.85
N VAL A 53 -4.61 -1.13 -14.16
CA VAL A 53 -4.43 0.08 -15.00
C VAL A 53 -5.71 0.93 -15.04
N VAL A 54 -6.87 0.30 -15.18
CA VAL A 54 -8.16 1.02 -15.18
C VAL A 54 -8.37 1.78 -13.87
N ILE A 55 -8.15 1.14 -12.75
CA ILE A 55 -8.28 1.77 -11.43
C ILE A 55 -7.25 2.90 -11.28
N ALA A 56 -6.01 2.68 -11.70
CA ALA A 56 -4.96 3.68 -11.64
C ALA A 56 -5.31 4.93 -12.44
N LEU A 57 -5.86 4.76 -13.64
CA LEU A 57 -6.28 5.89 -14.47
C LEU A 57 -7.41 6.70 -13.81
N GLN A 58 -8.34 6.05 -13.12
CA GLN A 58 -9.37 6.72 -12.36
C GLN A 58 -8.78 7.56 -11.23
N LEU A 59 -7.80 7.02 -10.50
CA LEU A 59 -7.11 7.73 -9.43
C LEU A 59 -6.28 8.91 -9.93
N GLU A 60 -5.62 8.76 -11.08
CA GLU A 60 -4.92 9.88 -11.73
C GLU A 60 -5.88 11.00 -12.11
N ALA A 61 -7.05 10.66 -12.61
CA ALA A 61 -8.10 11.64 -12.92
C ALA A 61 -8.55 12.40 -11.66
N ASP A 62 -8.49 11.76 -10.50
CA ASP A 62 -8.81 12.37 -9.21
C ASP A 62 -7.64 13.17 -8.61
N GLY A 63 -6.50 13.16 -9.26
CA GLY A 63 -5.35 13.98 -8.88
C GLY A 63 -4.15 13.23 -8.29
N ALA A 64 -4.17 11.90 -8.27
CA ALA A 64 -3.02 11.12 -7.80
C ALA A 64 -1.89 11.13 -8.83
N THR A 65 -0.65 11.04 -8.36
CA THR A 65 0.49 10.82 -9.26
C THR A 65 0.43 9.41 -9.84
N ALA A 66 1.16 9.15 -10.93
CA ALA A 66 1.15 7.85 -11.58
C ALA A 66 1.57 6.72 -10.64
N PHE A 67 2.64 6.90 -9.87
CA PHE A 67 3.10 5.87 -8.92
C PHE A 67 2.11 5.68 -7.77
N ASP A 68 1.61 6.75 -7.19
CA ASP A 68 0.62 6.65 -6.11
C ASP A 68 -0.65 5.96 -6.58
N ALA A 69 -1.11 6.29 -7.79
CA ALA A 69 -2.27 5.65 -8.40
C ALA A 69 -2.07 4.15 -8.58
N LEU A 70 -0.87 3.72 -9.03
CA LEU A 70 -0.55 2.30 -9.18
C LEU A 70 -0.50 1.57 -7.83
N HIS A 71 0.09 2.18 -6.81
CA HIS A 71 0.13 1.57 -5.47
C HIS A 71 -1.28 1.34 -4.93
N VAL A 72 -2.13 2.34 -5.00
CA VAL A 72 -3.52 2.24 -4.52
C VAL A 72 -4.31 1.24 -5.36
N ALA A 73 -4.16 1.29 -6.69
CA ALA A 73 -4.86 0.37 -7.59
C ALA A 73 -4.50 -1.09 -7.30
N CYS A 74 -3.22 -1.38 -7.06
CA CYS A 74 -2.78 -2.71 -6.69
C CYS A 74 -3.39 -3.16 -5.36
N ALA A 75 -3.46 -2.28 -4.37
CA ALA A 75 -4.07 -2.58 -3.08
C ALA A 75 -5.56 -2.91 -3.22
N ILE A 76 -6.29 -2.13 -4.01
CA ILE A 76 -7.71 -2.35 -4.28
C ILE A 76 -7.91 -3.69 -5.00
N HIS A 77 -7.13 -3.95 -6.04
CA HIS A 77 -7.22 -5.18 -6.83
C HIS A 77 -6.92 -6.42 -5.99
N ALA A 78 -5.99 -6.31 -5.07
CA ALA A 78 -5.63 -7.40 -4.16
C ALA A 78 -6.66 -7.63 -3.04
N GLY A 79 -7.64 -6.73 -2.90
CA GLY A 79 -8.61 -6.80 -1.80
C GLY A 79 -8.01 -6.48 -0.45
N ALA A 80 -6.97 -5.64 -0.40
CA ALA A 80 -6.34 -5.25 0.85
C ALA A 80 -7.36 -4.53 1.77
N ALA A 81 -7.31 -4.84 3.05
CA ALA A 81 -8.20 -4.24 4.03
C ALA A 81 -7.83 -2.78 4.33
N LEU A 82 -6.53 -2.47 4.25
CA LEU A 82 -6.00 -1.14 4.55
C LEU A 82 -4.96 -0.72 3.53
N PHE A 83 -4.99 0.56 3.17
CA PHE A 83 -3.89 1.24 2.48
C PHE A 83 -3.33 2.27 3.47
N VAL A 84 -2.03 2.17 3.77
CA VAL A 84 -1.38 3.01 4.76
C VAL A 84 -0.46 4.01 4.05
N THR A 85 -0.63 5.28 4.35
CA THR A 85 0.19 6.34 3.77
C THR A 85 0.39 7.48 4.76
N THR A 86 1.50 8.20 4.63
CA THR A 86 1.75 9.45 5.35
C THR A 86 1.39 10.69 4.53
N ASP A 87 0.98 10.51 3.28
CA ASP A 87 0.64 11.59 2.36
C ASP A 87 -0.82 12.01 2.53
N ASP A 88 -1.05 13.17 3.11
CA ASP A 88 -2.40 13.70 3.37
C ASP A 88 -3.19 13.94 2.08
N ARG A 89 -2.53 14.33 1.01
CA ARG A 89 -3.20 14.57 -0.27
C ARG A 89 -3.72 13.25 -0.85
N LEU A 90 -2.88 12.22 -0.86
CA LEU A 90 -3.27 10.90 -1.34
C LEU A 90 -4.37 10.31 -0.45
N LEU A 91 -4.25 10.47 0.85
CA LEU A 91 -5.25 10.02 1.81
C LEU A 91 -6.64 10.58 1.47
N ARG A 92 -6.73 11.89 1.18
CA ARG A 92 -8.00 12.53 0.79
C ARG A 92 -8.56 11.98 -0.52
N ILE A 93 -7.70 11.72 -1.50
CA ILE A 93 -8.11 11.16 -2.79
C ILE A 93 -8.71 9.76 -2.59
N VAL A 94 -8.00 8.90 -1.87
CA VAL A 94 -8.41 7.51 -1.64
C VAL A 94 -9.68 7.43 -0.79
N ARG A 95 -9.83 8.30 0.19
CA ARG A 95 -11.02 8.33 1.07
C ARG A 95 -12.32 8.71 0.34
N ARG A 96 -12.23 9.31 -0.84
CA ARG A 96 -13.41 9.56 -1.68
C ARG A 96 -13.95 8.28 -2.32
N ARG A 97 -13.14 7.24 -2.37
CA ARG A 97 -13.54 5.94 -2.87
C ARG A 97 -14.08 5.09 -1.71
N ASN A 98 -14.95 4.13 -2.03
CA ASN A 98 -15.54 3.24 -1.03
C ASN A 98 -14.99 1.81 -1.11
N ASP A 99 -13.96 1.59 -1.92
CA ASP A 99 -13.43 0.27 -2.21
C ASP A 99 -12.16 -0.09 -1.41
N ILE A 100 -11.65 0.85 -0.61
CA ILE A 100 -10.52 0.59 0.28
C ILE A 100 -10.51 1.60 1.42
N VAL A 101 -10.04 1.18 2.59
CA VAL A 101 -9.85 2.05 3.75
C VAL A 101 -8.42 2.58 3.75
N ALA A 102 -8.26 3.91 3.71
CA ALA A 102 -6.96 4.57 3.75
C ALA A 102 -6.75 5.21 5.11
N GLN A 103 -5.58 4.99 5.71
CA GLN A 103 -5.26 5.43 7.05
C GLN A 103 -3.81 5.93 7.13
N LEU A 104 -3.57 6.86 8.07
CA LEU A 104 -2.22 7.16 8.53
C LEU A 104 -1.69 5.96 9.35
N PRO A 105 -0.37 5.80 9.49
CA PRO A 105 0.19 4.64 10.21
C PRO A 105 -0.36 4.47 11.63
N GLN A 106 -0.51 5.54 12.39
CA GLN A 106 -1.06 5.46 13.76
C GLN A 106 -2.54 5.10 13.78
N GLU A 107 -3.31 5.59 12.81
CA GLU A 107 -4.72 5.24 12.67
C GLU A 107 -4.88 3.76 12.27
N ALA A 108 -4.03 3.30 11.36
CA ALA A 108 -4.04 1.91 10.93
C ALA A 108 -3.71 0.96 12.08
N LEU A 109 -2.74 1.31 12.91
CA LEU A 109 -2.39 0.51 14.08
C LEU A 109 -3.55 0.40 15.07
N ALA A 110 -4.19 1.52 15.38
CA ALA A 110 -5.36 1.55 16.27
C ALA A 110 -6.51 0.71 15.71
N LYS A 111 -6.77 0.79 14.41
CA LYS A 111 -7.83 0.04 13.75
C LYS A 111 -7.56 -1.47 13.77
N LEU A 112 -6.32 -1.87 13.52
CA LEU A 112 -5.91 -3.28 13.59
C LEU A 112 -6.06 -3.83 15.01
N GLU A 113 -5.68 -3.06 16.02
CA GLU A 113 -5.87 -3.44 17.42
C GLU A 113 -7.35 -3.65 17.74
N GLN A 114 -8.21 -2.74 17.30
CA GLN A 114 -9.65 -2.85 17.47
C GLN A 114 -10.22 -4.12 16.81
N TRP A 115 -9.75 -4.46 15.63
CA TRP A 115 -10.20 -5.66 14.91
C TRP A 115 -9.79 -6.95 15.62
N TYR A 116 -8.61 -6.98 16.23
CA TYR A 116 -8.10 -8.18 16.90
C TYR A 116 -8.56 -8.33 18.34
N GLU A 117 -9.04 -7.27 18.96
CA GLU A 117 -9.59 -7.31 20.33
C GLU A 117 -11.05 -7.79 20.37
N ASN A 118 -11.73 -7.74 19.26
CA ASN A 118 -13.10 -8.22 19.12
C ASN A 118 -13.13 -9.65 18.61
#